data_1989c3402e1e3b6ccaf99238ec5deeef
#
_entry.id   1989c3402e1e3b6ccaf99238ec5deeef
#
_cell.length_a   1.000
_cell.length_b   1.000
_cell.length_c   1.000
_cell.angle_alpha   90.00
_cell.angle_beta   90.00
_cell.angle_gamma   90.00
#
_symmetry.space_group_name_H-M   'P 1'
#
loop_
_entity.id
_entity.type
_entity.pdbx_description
1 polymer ?
#
loop_
_entity_poly.entity_id
_entity_poly.type
_entity_poly.pdbx_seq_one_letter_code
_entity_poly.pdbx_strand_id
1 'polypeptide(L)'
;MRFEQIPIDDEWVMDGLQKKVTQSLIDDAYFYFNDFIQDWTGHNIHDWKDYEIKSWINRYENTGMETHTHSGAHASMVVYLESNPESGGEIVFYDPRPHVARGYDMKFRKTTDPTYHAPKTGDMLVFPSYLYHSVRPATHTRVSCALDLYLYNDD
;
A
#
# COMPACT_ATOMS: atom_id res chain seq x y z
N MET A 1 -3.21 2.42 9.34
CA MET A 1 -2.55 2.93 8.11
C MET A 1 -1.42 3.86 8.54
N ARG A 2 -0.25 3.66 8.01
CA ARG A 2 0.93 4.49 8.23
C ARG A 2 1.35 5.10 6.90
N PHE A 3 1.69 6.37 6.91
CA PHE A 3 2.19 7.11 5.76
C PHE A 3 3.62 7.56 6.06
N GLU A 4 4.50 7.31 5.12
CA GLU A 4 5.89 7.78 5.16
C GLU A 4 6.26 8.38 3.81
N GLN A 5 7.11 9.40 3.82
CA GLN A 5 7.76 9.91 2.64
C GLN A 5 9.23 9.58 2.71
N ILE A 6 9.69 8.81 1.74
CA ILE A 6 11.08 8.36 1.66
C ILE A 6 11.73 8.96 0.40
N PRO A 7 13.04 9.25 0.42
CA PRO A 7 13.75 9.59 -0.80
C PRO A 7 13.74 8.39 -1.75
N ILE A 8 13.58 8.66 -3.05
CA ILE A 8 13.76 7.63 -4.06
C ILE A 8 15.24 7.32 -4.14
N ASP A 9 15.59 6.08 -3.86
CA ASP A 9 16.95 5.58 -4.03
C ASP A 9 17.15 5.17 -5.49
N ASP A 10 18.24 5.60 -6.09
CA ASP A 10 18.58 5.23 -7.47
C ASP A 10 18.75 3.72 -7.65
N GLU A 11 19.09 2.99 -6.58
CA GLU A 11 19.15 1.54 -6.57
C GLU A 11 17.76 0.88 -6.68
N TRP A 12 16.69 1.60 -6.39
CA TRP A 12 15.30 1.14 -6.61
C TRP A 12 14.93 1.23 -8.09
N VAL A 13 15.69 1.96 -8.88
CA VAL A 13 15.41 2.19 -10.29
C VAL A 13 15.64 0.91 -11.07
N MET A 14 14.69 0.61 -11.83
CA MET A 14 14.43 -0.58 -12.58
C MET A 14 15.42 -0.79 -13.71
N ASP A 15 16.00 -1.97 -13.76
CA ASP A 15 16.89 -2.38 -14.82
C ASP A 15 16.14 -2.63 -16.13
N GLY A 16 16.36 -1.79 -17.13
CA GLY A 16 15.90 -1.94 -18.50
C GLY A 16 14.39 -2.12 -18.70
N LEU A 17 14.02 -2.88 -19.72
CA LEU A 17 12.64 -3.18 -20.09
C LEU A 17 11.93 -4.17 -19.15
N GLN A 18 12.70 -4.92 -18.35
CA GLN A 18 12.19 -5.79 -17.29
C GLN A 18 12.40 -5.10 -15.95
N LYS A 19 11.44 -4.32 -15.57
CA LYS A 19 11.42 -3.60 -14.33
C LYS A 19 11.41 -4.57 -13.15
N LYS A 20 12.57 -4.80 -12.55
CA LYS A 20 12.72 -5.62 -11.34
C LYS A 20 12.77 -4.70 -10.13
N VAL A 21 12.06 -5.12 -9.10
CA VAL A 21 12.24 -4.56 -7.77
C VAL A 21 13.62 -4.97 -7.27
N THR A 22 14.42 -4.00 -6.84
CA THR A 22 15.78 -4.28 -6.36
C THR A 22 15.77 -4.88 -4.96
N GLN A 23 16.84 -5.58 -4.59
CA GLN A 23 17.00 -6.11 -3.24
C GLN A 23 16.99 -4.99 -2.20
N SER A 24 17.57 -3.84 -2.51
CA SER A 24 17.57 -2.66 -1.64
C SER A 24 16.15 -2.22 -1.26
N LEU A 25 15.23 -2.14 -2.24
CA LEU A 25 13.83 -1.82 -1.93
C LEU A 25 13.15 -2.88 -1.06
N ILE A 26 13.48 -4.16 -1.26
CA ILE A 26 12.93 -5.24 -0.43
C ILE A 26 13.44 -5.15 1.01
N ASP A 27 14.73 -4.82 1.19
CA ASP A 27 15.34 -4.68 2.52
C ASP A 27 14.73 -3.48 3.28
N ASP A 28 14.54 -2.35 2.59
CA ASP A 28 13.85 -1.19 3.15
C ASP A 28 12.38 -1.50 3.46
N ALA A 29 11.68 -2.19 2.56
CA ALA A 29 10.31 -2.61 2.77
C ALA A 29 10.17 -3.53 3.98
N TYR A 30 11.11 -4.46 4.19
CA TYR A 30 11.16 -5.31 5.37
C TYR A 30 11.19 -4.47 6.66
N PHE A 31 12.05 -3.46 6.72
CA PHE A 31 12.17 -2.58 7.87
C PHE A 31 10.82 -1.88 8.19
N TYR A 32 10.18 -1.29 7.19
CA TYR A 32 8.91 -0.58 7.39
C TYR A 32 7.73 -1.52 7.66
N PHE A 33 7.73 -2.72 7.07
CA PHE A 33 6.75 -3.74 7.43
C PHE A 33 6.91 -4.19 8.88
N ASN A 34 8.16 -4.43 9.33
CA ASN A 34 8.41 -4.84 10.70
C ASN A 34 7.95 -3.79 11.70
N ASP A 35 8.24 -2.52 11.45
CA ASP A 35 7.82 -1.40 12.28
C ASP A 35 6.27 -1.28 12.31
N PHE A 36 5.61 -1.44 11.15
CA PHE A 36 4.15 -1.45 11.07
C PHE A 36 3.54 -2.63 11.82
N ILE A 37 4.06 -3.84 11.67
CA ILE A 37 3.58 -5.05 12.36
C ILE A 37 3.77 -4.91 13.86
N GLN A 38 4.90 -4.36 14.31
CA GLN A 38 5.15 -4.12 15.72
C GLN A 38 4.15 -3.12 16.32
N ASP A 39 3.90 -2.01 15.64
CA ASP A 39 2.91 -1.01 16.08
C ASP A 39 1.48 -1.58 16.12
N TRP A 40 1.15 -2.46 15.18
CA TRP A 40 -0.19 -3.01 15.04
C TRP A 40 -0.46 -4.18 15.98
N THR A 41 0.51 -5.08 16.16
CA THR A 41 0.31 -6.37 16.86
C THR A 41 1.10 -6.49 18.16
N GLY A 42 2.12 -5.66 18.36
CA GLY A 42 3.08 -5.78 19.45
C GLY A 42 4.17 -6.84 19.20
N HIS A 43 4.21 -7.45 17.99
CA HIS A 43 5.17 -8.48 17.60
C HIS A 43 6.07 -8.01 16.46
N ASN A 44 7.26 -8.60 16.35
CA ASN A 44 8.15 -8.41 15.21
C ASN A 44 7.94 -9.51 14.16
N ILE A 45 8.31 -9.27 12.91
CA ILE A 45 8.21 -10.29 11.84
C ILE A 45 8.93 -11.60 12.24
N HIS A 46 10.03 -11.51 12.97
CA HIS A 46 10.79 -12.67 13.45
C HIS A 46 10.08 -13.51 14.52
N ASP A 47 8.95 -13.06 15.07
CA ASP A 47 8.15 -13.85 16.00
C ASP A 47 7.31 -14.90 15.27
N TRP A 48 7.21 -14.83 13.95
CA TRP A 48 6.64 -15.86 13.09
C TRP A 48 7.72 -16.82 12.60
N LYS A 49 7.32 -18.04 12.27
CA LYS A 49 8.23 -19.09 11.79
C LYS A 49 8.96 -18.71 10.51
N ASP A 50 8.21 -18.07 9.57
CA ASP A 50 8.72 -17.65 8.27
C ASP A 50 7.92 -16.47 7.74
N TYR A 51 8.47 -15.78 6.75
CA TYR A 51 7.79 -14.70 6.07
C TYR A 51 8.17 -14.66 4.58
N GLU A 52 7.32 -14.05 3.77
CA GLU A 52 7.56 -13.79 2.36
C GLU A 52 7.13 -12.37 2.02
N ILE A 53 7.92 -11.66 1.21
CA ILE A 53 7.54 -10.39 0.61
C ILE A 53 7.43 -10.60 -0.90
N LYS A 54 6.22 -10.43 -1.44
CA LYS A 54 5.96 -10.40 -2.89
C LYS A 54 5.88 -8.96 -3.35
N SER A 55 6.45 -8.68 -4.52
CA SER A 55 6.46 -7.34 -5.07
C SER A 55 6.19 -7.32 -6.56
N TRP A 56 5.54 -6.25 -7.03
CA TRP A 56 5.29 -6.01 -8.45
C TRP A 56 5.15 -4.52 -8.74
N ILE A 57 5.36 -4.15 -10.02
CA ILE A 57 5.23 -2.78 -10.49
C ILE A 57 3.89 -2.59 -11.18
N ASN A 58 3.18 -1.54 -10.80
CA ASN A 58 1.98 -1.05 -11.46
C ASN A 58 2.27 0.24 -12.23
N ARG A 59 1.90 0.28 -13.50
CA ARG A 59 1.94 1.47 -14.33
C ARG A 59 0.53 1.79 -14.80
N TYR A 60 0.08 3.00 -14.54
CA TYR A 60 -1.24 3.51 -14.92
C TYR A 60 -1.08 4.67 -15.88
N GLU A 61 -1.88 4.65 -16.97
CA GLU A 61 -2.02 5.75 -17.92
C GLU A 61 -3.51 5.91 -18.23
N ASN A 62 -4.09 7.04 -17.83
CA ASN A 62 -5.52 7.34 -18.01
C ASN A 62 -6.47 6.25 -17.47
N THR A 63 -6.04 5.50 -16.48
CA THR A 63 -6.80 4.43 -15.86
C THR A 63 -6.55 4.38 -14.35
N GLY A 64 -7.34 3.60 -13.67
CA GLY A 64 -7.23 3.35 -12.24
C GLY A 64 -7.35 1.85 -11.94
N MET A 65 -7.67 1.51 -10.71
CA MET A 65 -7.91 0.15 -10.26
C MET A 65 -9.20 0.10 -9.44
N GLU A 66 -10.01 -0.89 -9.72
CA GLU A 66 -11.25 -1.11 -8.99
C GLU A 66 -10.99 -1.52 -7.54
N THR A 67 -12.04 -1.45 -6.72
CA THR A 67 -11.95 -1.78 -5.31
C THR A 67 -11.59 -3.25 -5.09
N HIS A 68 -10.55 -3.49 -4.32
CA HIS A 68 -10.03 -4.82 -4.01
C HIS A 68 -9.36 -4.88 -2.63
N THR A 69 -8.92 -6.07 -2.25
CA THR A 69 -8.05 -6.36 -1.10
C THR A 69 -6.91 -7.28 -1.58
N HIS A 70 -5.90 -7.45 -0.74
CA HIS A 70 -4.81 -8.39 -1.03
C HIS A 70 -5.02 -9.68 -0.23
N SER A 71 -5.76 -10.61 -0.83
CA SER A 71 -6.15 -11.85 -0.18
C SER A 71 -4.95 -12.72 0.23
N GLY A 72 -4.93 -13.14 1.49
CA GLY A 72 -3.88 -13.99 2.05
C GLY A 72 -2.67 -13.25 2.58
N ALA A 73 -2.44 -12.00 2.20
CA ALA A 73 -1.40 -11.17 2.78
C ALA A 73 -1.84 -10.58 4.14
N HIS A 74 -0.87 -10.23 4.99
CA HIS A 74 -1.10 -9.64 6.31
C HIS A 74 -0.99 -8.13 6.27
N ALA A 75 0.03 -7.61 5.63
CA ALA A 75 0.22 -6.18 5.39
C ALA A 75 0.58 -5.93 3.94
N SER A 76 0.14 -4.79 3.41
CA SER A 76 0.42 -4.34 2.05
C SER A 76 1.11 -2.99 2.09
N MET A 77 1.98 -2.75 1.12
CA MET A 77 2.73 -1.52 0.96
C MET A 77 2.63 -1.04 -0.48
N VAL A 78 2.56 0.27 -0.67
CA VAL A 78 2.70 0.92 -1.98
C VAL A 78 3.75 2.01 -1.91
N VAL A 79 4.75 1.91 -2.77
CA VAL A 79 5.80 2.92 -2.94
C VAL A 79 5.58 3.61 -4.28
N TYR A 80 5.47 4.93 -4.29
CA TYR A 80 5.19 5.72 -5.49
C TYR A 80 6.49 6.18 -6.15
N LEU A 81 6.85 5.51 -7.24
CA LEU A 81 8.10 5.77 -7.99
C LEU A 81 7.97 6.96 -8.94
N GLU A 82 6.78 7.15 -9.51
CA GLU A 82 6.42 8.28 -10.36
C GLU A 82 4.95 8.62 -10.11
N SER A 83 4.69 9.78 -9.55
CA SER A 83 3.32 10.24 -9.28
C SER A 83 3.29 11.76 -9.09
N ASN A 84 2.18 12.37 -9.54
CA ASN A 84 1.89 13.78 -9.34
C ASN A 84 0.49 13.91 -8.72
N PRO A 85 0.36 14.48 -7.51
CA PRO A 85 -0.91 14.59 -6.80
C PRO A 85 -1.96 15.43 -7.55
N GLU A 86 -1.55 16.30 -8.47
CA GLU A 86 -2.45 17.12 -9.30
C GLU A 86 -3.01 16.36 -10.52
N SER A 87 -2.50 15.15 -10.77
CA SER A 87 -2.87 14.35 -11.94
C SER A 87 -3.96 13.32 -11.67
N GLY A 88 -4.56 13.32 -10.48
CA GLY A 88 -5.43 12.23 -10.04
C GLY A 88 -4.63 11.03 -9.58
N GLY A 89 -5.23 9.83 -9.67
CA GLY A 89 -4.57 8.60 -9.23
C GLY A 89 -4.58 8.44 -7.71
N GLU A 90 -5.49 9.11 -7.01
CA GLU A 90 -5.65 8.97 -5.57
C GLU A 90 -5.95 7.51 -5.23
N ILE A 91 -5.26 7.00 -4.19
CA ILE A 91 -5.67 5.78 -3.53
C ILE A 91 -6.79 6.10 -2.54
N VAL A 92 -7.82 5.28 -2.56
CA VAL A 92 -9.03 5.46 -1.75
C VAL A 92 -9.17 4.25 -0.85
N PHE A 93 -9.24 4.47 0.46
CA PHE A 93 -9.47 3.42 1.46
C PHE A 93 -10.89 3.48 1.97
N TYR A 94 -11.52 2.32 2.12
CA TYR A 94 -12.89 2.17 2.58
C TYR A 94 -12.92 1.51 3.96
N ASP A 95 -13.87 1.94 4.79
CA ASP A 95 -14.10 1.30 6.10
C ASP A 95 -14.49 -0.18 5.87
N PRO A 96 -13.75 -1.15 6.44
CA PRO A 96 -14.03 -2.57 6.22
C PRO A 96 -15.28 -3.07 6.95
N ARG A 97 -15.82 -2.28 7.89
CA ARG A 97 -17.03 -2.68 8.64
C ARG A 97 -18.27 -2.60 7.74
N PRO A 98 -19.06 -3.66 7.62
CA PRO A 98 -20.26 -3.63 6.79
C PRO A 98 -21.30 -2.65 7.34
N HIS A 99 -21.93 -1.91 6.45
CA HIS A 99 -23.09 -1.06 6.76
C HIS A 99 -22.84 0.13 7.69
N VAL A 100 -21.61 0.54 7.93
CA VAL A 100 -21.27 1.63 8.86
C VAL A 100 -21.98 2.96 8.50
N ALA A 101 -22.09 3.27 7.21
CA ALA A 101 -22.75 4.49 6.74
C ALA A 101 -24.27 4.36 6.60
N ARG A 102 -24.87 3.21 6.94
CA ARG A 102 -26.25 2.90 6.63
C ARG A 102 -27.21 3.22 7.78
N GLY A 103 -27.90 4.35 7.66
CA GLY A 103 -28.97 4.72 8.59
C GLY A 103 -28.52 5.15 9.98
N TYR A 104 -27.25 5.45 10.16
CA TYR A 104 -26.70 5.92 11.43
C TYR A 104 -26.70 7.44 11.54
N ASP A 105 -26.55 7.93 12.78
CA ASP A 105 -26.45 9.35 13.11
C ASP A 105 -25.35 10.02 12.25
N MET A 106 -25.67 11.19 11.70
CA MET A 106 -24.76 12.01 10.92
C MET A 106 -23.44 12.35 11.63
N LYS A 107 -23.39 12.25 12.94
CA LYS A 107 -22.15 12.42 13.72
C LYS A 107 -21.08 11.40 13.38
N PHE A 108 -21.47 10.19 12.98
CA PHE A 108 -20.56 9.11 12.63
C PHE A 108 -20.15 9.09 11.16
N ARG A 109 -20.82 9.85 10.31
CA ARG A 109 -20.59 9.84 8.87
C ARG A 109 -19.15 10.21 8.50
N LYS A 110 -18.57 11.19 9.18
CA LYS A 110 -17.19 11.61 8.93
C LYS A 110 -16.14 10.55 9.27
N THR A 111 -16.45 9.63 10.20
CA THR A 111 -15.55 8.53 10.58
C THR A 111 -15.65 7.33 9.66
N THR A 112 -16.66 7.31 8.78
CA THR A 112 -16.95 6.21 7.86
C THR A 112 -16.75 6.60 6.41
N ASP A 113 -16.49 7.87 6.12
CA ASP A 113 -16.19 8.34 4.77
C ASP A 113 -14.87 7.73 4.29
N PRO A 114 -14.74 7.41 2.99
CA PRO A 114 -13.49 6.94 2.44
C PRO A 114 -12.34 7.93 2.70
N THR A 115 -11.17 7.38 3.00
CA THR A 115 -9.93 8.16 3.14
C THR A 115 -9.23 8.22 1.79
N TYR A 116 -8.86 9.42 1.38
CA TYR A 116 -8.18 9.69 0.10
C TYR A 116 -6.75 10.11 0.35
N HIS A 117 -5.83 9.59 -0.44
CA HIS A 117 -4.45 10.07 -0.50
C HIS A 117 -4.07 10.34 -1.95
N ALA A 118 -3.70 11.59 -2.26
CA ALA A 118 -3.16 11.99 -3.55
C ALA A 118 -1.64 11.80 -3.53
N PRO A 119 -1.12 10.75 -4.16
CA PRO A 119 0.27 10.38 -3.99
C PRO A 119 1.21 11.28 -4.80
N LYS A 120 2.37 11.55 -4.24
CA LYS A 120 3.52 12.12 -4.95
C LYS A 120 4.68 11.12 -4.97
N THR A 121 5.60 11.34 -5.89
CA THR A 121 6.84 10.55 -5.96
C THR A 121 7.58 10.56 -4.62
N GLY A 122 7.96 9.39 -4.12
CA GLY A 122 8.58 9.17 -2.83
C GLY A 122 7.61 8.85 -1.69
N ASP A 123 6.31 8.96 -1.90
CA ASP A 123 5.34 8.53 -0.89
C ASP A 123 5.35 7.02 -0.73
N MET A 124 5.19 6.57 0.52
CA MET A 124 5.01 5.17 0.88
C MET A 124 3.81 5.04 1.83
N LEU A 125 2.96 4.08 1.55
CA LEU A 125 1.82 3.72 2.39
C LEU A 125 1.95 2.27 2.82
N VAL A 126 1.77 2.01 4.12
CA VAL A 126 1.65 0.66 4.68
C VAL A 126 0.29 0.52 5.35
N PHE A 127 -0.41 -0.57 5.07
CA PHE A 127 -1.77 -0.80 5.57
C PHE A 127 -2.08 -2.30 5.70
N PRO A 128 -3.09 -2.66 6.53
CA PRO A 128 -3.55 -4.04 6.60
C PRO A 128 -4.11 -4.52 5.27
N SER A 129 -3.71 -5.69 4.81
CA SER A 129 -4.08 -6.21 3.48
C SER A 129 -5.59 -6.45 3.29
N TYR A 130 -6.35 -6.61 4.38
CA TYR A 130 -7.80 -6.74 4.33
C TYR A 130 -8.54 -5.43 4.02
N LEU A 131 -7.84 -4.30 4.05
CA LEU A 131 -8.46 -3.00 3.86
C LEU A 131 -8.84 -2.80 2.39
N TYR A 132 -10.14 -2.65 2.12
CA TYR A 132 -10.66 -2.36 0.78
C TYR A 132 -10.12 -1.03 0.29
N HIS A 133 -9.56 -1.05 -0.91
CA HIS A 133 -9.05 0.15 -1.55
C HIS A 133 -9.21 0.10 -3.07
N SER A 134 -9.20 1.28 -3.66
CA SER A 134 -9.24 1.48 -5.11
C SER A 134 -8.24 2.57 -5.51
N VAL A 135 -7.97 2.69 -6.80
CA VAL A 135 -7.15 3.76 -7.36
C VAL A 135 -7.98 4.50 -8.39
N ARG A 136 -8.12 5.81 -8.22
CA ARG A 136 -8.79 6.68 -9.20
C ARG A 136 -7.96 6.80 -10.48
N PRO A 137 -8.61 7.06 -11.62
CA PRO A 137 -7.88 7.30 -12.87
C PRO A 137 -6.88 8.46 -12.72
N ALA A 138 -5.67 8.25 -13.22
CA ALA A 138 -4.65 9.27 -13.33
C ALA A 138 -4.62 9.83 -14.76
N THR A 139 -4.49 11.14 -14.91
CA THR A 139 -4.41 11.80 -16.23
C THR A 139 -3.00 11.77 -16.84
N HIS A 140 -1.99 11.41 -16.04
CA HIS A 140 -0.60 11.23 -16.44
C HIS A 140 -0.08 9.86 -15.98
N THR A 141 1.06 9.48 -16.47
CA THR A 141 1.72 8.25 -16.03
C THR A 141 1.93 8.26 -14.51
N ARG A 142 1.53 7.17 -13.88
CA ARG A 142 1.76 6.87 -12.49
C ARG A 142 2.42 5.50 -12.38
N VAL A 143 3.55 5.43 -11.71
CA VAL A 143 4.29 4.19 -11.47
C VAL A 143 4.39 3.97 -9.97
N SER A 144 4.01 2.80 -9.52
CA SER A 144 4.16 2.40 -8.13
C SER A 144 4.65 0.95 -8.02
N CYS A 145 5.42 0.69 -6.97
CA CYS A 145 5.73 -0.66 -6.53
C CYS A 145 4.75 -1.06 -5.43
N ALA A 146 4.04 -2.14 -5.63
CA ALA A 146 3.23 -2.76 -4.58
C ALA A 146 3.98 -3.94 -3.98
N LEU A 147 3.89 -4.10 -2.67
CA LEU A 147 4.51 -5.19 -1.93
C LEU A 147 3.52 -5.75 -0.93
N ASP A 148 3.51 -7.07 -0.79
CA ASP A 148 2.68 -7.80 0.17
C ASP A 148 3.53 -8.65 1.10
N LEU A 149 3.26 -8.54 2.39
CA LEU A 149 3.88 -9.33 3.44
C LEU A 149 2.98 -10.50 3.81
N TYR A 150 3.53 -11.70 3.76
CA TYR A 150 2.93 -12.94 4.25
C TYR A 150 3.71 -13.43 5.46
N LEU A 151 3.00 -13.79 6.52
CA LEU A 151 3.56 -14.30 7.76
C LEU A 151 3.05 -15.72 7.99
N TYR A 152 3.93 -16.64 8.35
CA TYR A 152 3.61 -18.05 8.49
C TYR A 152 3.90 -18.53 9.90
N ASN A 153 2.94 -19.28 10.48
CA ASN A 153 3.12 -19.98 11.75
C ASN A 153 3.38 -21.47 11.52
N ASP A 154 3.75 -22.18 12.57
CA ASP A 154 3.65 -23.64 12.61
C ASP A 154 2.17 -24.05 12.66
N ASP A 155 1.76 -24.95 11.77
CA ASP A 155 0.46 -25.63 11.85
C ASP A 155 0.41 -26.60 13.03
#